data_dcc9b8bb4df26ea252dcf2e6676f701e
#
_entry.id   dcc9b8bb4df26ea252dcf2e6676f701e
#
_cell.length_a   1.000
_cell.length_b   1.000
_cell.length_c   1.000
_cell.angle_alpha   90.00
_cell.angle_beta   90.00
_cell.angle_gamma   90.00
#
_symmetry.space_group_name_H-M   'P 1'
#
loop_
_entity.id
_entity.type
_entity.pdbx_description
1 polymer ?
#
loop_
_entity_poly.entity_id
_entity_poly.type
_entity_poly.pdbx_seq_one_letter_code
_entity_poly.pdbx_strand_id
1 'polypeptide(L)'
;AIKEFHFDEVVQYSDIEGYLYQQAIETSFQSDRVMLTSFCPSINRLIKQEYPTLIDHLLPYDYPVEIAARRLRKKYQGKDIGIFSLCECVGKLTLAKEPLGKDNSQIDYALSISRMFPHFNKRKSQQKDDIDIYRDGVKSIVSDLFGKDHLQVMSVEGLPQIRMVLDLIEFDRLKDIRLIALYHCYQGCIGGYYLWNNPFEGRFHIESMLNDCLDNHLILSEDEYLKKRQINVQKQSIQERMKWFQKVNAILDTLPQYDCGSCGFANCRGLAMKIASGEVDDSLCRIKRR
;
A
#
# COMPACT_ATOMS: atom_id res chain seq x y z
N ALA A 1 13.60 -23.82 1.78
CA ALA A 1 12.69 -23.81 2.94
C ALA A 1 11.22 -23.93 2.46
N ILE A 2 10.68 -23.01 1.62
CA ILE A 2 9.26 -23.04 1.19
C ILE A 2 8.97 -24.33 0.39
N LYS A 3 9.85 -24.74 -0.50
CA LYS A 3 9.71 -25.98 -1.29
C LYS A 3 9.55 -27.26 -0.44
N GLU A 4 9.96 -27.23 0.82
CA GLU A 4 9.84 -28.37 1.73
C GLU A 4 8.43 -28.55 2.32
N PHE A 5 7.54 -27.58 2.11
CA PHE A 5 6.12 -27.70 2.48
C PHE A 5 5.28 -28.40 1.40
N HIS A 6 5.93 -29.01 0.41
CA HIS A 6 5.29 -29.76 -0.66
C HIS A 6 4.30 -28.93 -1.48
N PHE A 7 4.59 -27.63 -1.66
CA PHE A 7 3.90 -26.86 -2.69
C PHE A 7 4.38 -27.31 -4.07
N ASP A 8 3.43 -27.50 -4.99
CA ASP A 8 3.74 -27.93 -6.36
C ASP A 8 4.52 -26.85 -7.11
N GLU A 9 4.23 -25.59 -6.84
CA GLU A 9 4.93 -24.43 -7.41
C GLU A 9 5.04 -23.29 -6.40
N VAL A 10 6.16 -22.59 -6.41
CA VAL A 10 6.37 -21.35 -5.67
C VAL A 10 6.65 -20.24 -6.68
N VAL A 11 5.81 -19.23 -6.67
CA VAL A 11 5.88 -18.09 -7.59
C VAL A 11 6.24 -16.81 -6.84
N GLN A 12 7.19 -16.09 -7.35
CA GLN A 12 7.44 -14.70 -7.00
C GLN A 12 6.83 -13.80 -8.09
N TYR A 13 6.57 -12.54 -7.80
CA TYR A 13 5.90 -11.62 -8.72
C TYR A 13 6.56 -10.24 -8.79
N SER A 14 7.88 -10.20 -8.56
CA SER A 14 8.65 -8.95 -8.70
C SER A 14 8.71 -8.43 -10.14
N ASP A 15 8.52 -9.30 -11.13
CA ASP A 15 8.31 -8.92 -12.54
C ASP A 15 7.02 -8.12 -12.71
N ILE A 16 5.93 -8.55 -12.10
CA ILE A 16 4.63 -7.85 -12.12
C ILE A 16 4.74 -6.51 -11.36
N GLU A 17 5.38 -6.52 -10.19
CA GLU A 17 5.64 -5.29 -9.43
C GLU A 17 6.47 -4.29 -10.25
N GLY A 18 7.48 -4.76 -10.95
CA GLY A 18 8.32 -3.95 -11.84
C GLY A 18 7.56 -3.37 -13.03
N TYR A 19 6.71 -4.18 -13.67
CA TYR A 19 5.85 -3.70 -14.74
C TYR A 19 4.92 -2.58 -14.26
N LEU A 20 4.23 -2.80 -13.13
CA LEU A 20 3.31 -1.82 -12.58
C LEU A 20 4.03 -0.55 -12.09
N TYR A 21 5.26 -0.67 -11.62
CA TYR A 21 6.09 0.48 -11.28
C TYR A 21 6.35 1.37 -12.50
N GLN A 22 6.77 0.79 -13.63
CA GLN A 22 6.97 1.52 -14.87
C GLN A 22 5.68 2.15 -15.38
N GLN A 23 4.59 1.38 -15.41
CA GLN A 23 3.28 1.87 -15.83
C GLN A 23 2.75 2.98 -14.93
N ALA A 24 3.03 2.94 -13.62
CA ALA A 24 2.64 3.99 -12.69
C ALA A 24 3.30 5.33 -13.03
N ILE A 25 4.59 5.29 -13.37
CA ILE A 25 5.33 6.48 -13.80
C ILE A 25 4.77 6.99 -15.13
N GLU A 26 4.71 6.14 -16.15
CA GLU A 26 4.22 6.53 -17.49
C GLU A 26 2.82 7.13 -17.44
N THR A 27 1.87 6.45 -16.79
CA THR A 27 0.47 6.93 -16.68
C THR A 27 0.38 8.25 -15.93
N SER A 28 1.19 8.44 -14.88
CA SER A 28 1.17 9.67 -14.11
C SER A 28 1.63 10.90 -14.91
N PHE A 29 2.60 10.72 -15.81
CA PHE A 29 3.08 11.79 -16.67
C PHE A 29 2.09 12.15 -17.80
N GLN A 30 1.15 11.26 -18.11
CA GLN A 30 0.06 11.51 -19.06
C GLN A 30 -1.18 12.14 -18.39
N SER A 31 -1.22 12.16 -17.06
CA SER A 31 -2.35 12.69 -16.29
C SER A 31 -2.24 14.20 -16.08
N ASP A 32 -3.37 14.88 -16.05
CA ASP A 32 -3.50 16.29 -15.70
C ASP A 32 -3.53 16.56 -14.18
N ARG A 33 -3.59 15.50 -13.38
CA ARG A 33 -3.68 15.54 -11.91
C ARG A 33 -2.60 14.69 -11.28
N VAL A 34 -2.32 14.94 -10.00
CA VAL A 34 -1.44 14.10 -9.18
C VAL A 34 -2.01 12.69 -9.09
N MET A 35 -1.24 11.68 -9.46
CA MET A 35 -1.64 10.28 -9.32
C MET A 35 -1.07 9.66 -8.04
N LEU A 36 -1.80 8.71 -7.47
CA LEU A 36 -1.43 7.97 -6.25
C LEU A 36 -1.26 6.50 -6.57
N THR A 37 -0.20 5.88 -6.06
CA THR A 37 -0.05 4.43 -6.24
C THR A 37 -1.14 3.67 -5.48
N SER A 38 -1.58 2.55 -6.05
CA SER A 38 -2.63 1.70 -5.48
C SER A 38 -2.12 0.37 -4.94
N PHE A 39 -0.81 0.23 -4.75
CA PHE A 39 -0.18 -1.05 -4.39
C PHE A 39 -0.39 -1.45 -2.93
N CYS A 40 -0.58 -0.48 -2.03
CA CYS A 40 -0.79 -0.74 -0.61
C CYS A 40 -2.28 -0.89 -0.26
N PRO A 41 -2.77 -2.10 0.12
CA PRO A 41 -4.18 -2.31 0.46
C PRO A 41 -4.66 -1.46 1.64
N SER A 42 -3.79 -1.23 2.63
CA SER A 42 -4.12 -0.39 3.79
C SER A 42 -4.38 1.06 3.40
N ILE A 43 -3.55 1.60 2.49
CA ILE A 43 -3.72 2.98 2.00
C ILE A 43 -4.95 3.12 1.11
N ASN A 44 -5.22 2.13 0.25
CA ASN A 44 -6.44 2.14 -0.55
C ASN A 44 -7.70 2.15 0.31
N ARG A 45 -7.70 1.44 1.45
CA ARG A 45 -8.81 1.49 2.43
C ARG A 45 -8.90 2.84 3.12
N LEU A 46 -7.76 3.41 3.53
CA LEU A 46 -7.71 4.75 4.12
C LEU A 46 -8.33 5.78 3.18
N ILE A 47 -7.89 5.81 1.91
CA ILE A 47 -8.41 6.75 0.91
C ILE A 47 -9.91 6.53 0.70
N LYS A 48 -10.35 5.29 0.57
CA LYS A 48 -11.78 4.98 0.42
C LYS A 48 -12.64 5.49 1.60
N GLN A 49 -12.12 5.39 2.81
CA GLN A 49 -12.88 5.71 4.03
C GLN A 49 -12.79 7.18 4.44
N GLU A 50 -11.59 7.76 4.37
CA GLU A 50 -11.32 9.09 4.90
C GLU A 50 -11.18 10.16 3.80
N TYR A 51 -10.78 9.77 2.57
CA TYR A 51 -10.52 10.67 1.44
C TYR A 51 -11.24 10.21 0.15
N PRO A 52 -12.55 9.99 0.17
CA PRO A 52 -13.29 9.43 -0.97
C PRO A 52 -13.17 10.26 -2.25
N THR A 53 -12.84 11.53 -2.13
CA THR A 53 -12.64 12.46 -3.25
C THR A 53 -11.35 12.25 -4.00
N LEU A 54 -10.38 11.59 -3.37
CA LEU A 54 -9.10 11.26 -3.97
C LEU A 54 -9.10 9.87 -4.62
N ILE A 55 -10.23 9.18 -4.69
CA ILE A 55 -10.31 7.86 -5.32
C ILE A 55 -9.94 7.94 -6.82
N ASP A 56 -10.34 9.00 -7.50
CA ASP A 56 -10.01 9.22 -8.90
C ASP A 56 -8.52 9.57 -9.13
N HIS A 57 -7.78 9.87 -8.08
CA HIS A 57 -6.33 10.03 -8.11
C HIS A 57 -5.57 8.70 -7.99
N LEU A 58 -6.21 7.64 -7.47
CA LEU A 58 -5.58 6.33 -7.38
C LEU A 58 -5.40 5.72 -8.77
N LEU A 59 -4.20 5.23 -9.05
CA LEU A 59 -3.97 4.44 -10.25
C LEU A 59 -4.92 3.25 -10.30
N PRO A 60 -5.55 2.94 -11.44
CA PRO A 60 -6.56 1.90 -11.55
C PRO A 60 -5.95 0.49 -11.67
N TYR A 61 -4.84 0.24 -10.96
CA TYR A 61 -4.14 -1.03 -11.04
C TYR A 61 -4.61 -1.99 -9.96
N ASP A 62 -4.67 -3.26 -10.32
CA ASP A 62 -4.90 -4.32 -9.37
C ASP A 62 -3.63 -4.61 -8.55
N TYR A 63 -3.79 -5.36 -7.48
CA TYR A 63 -2.66 -5.73 -6.65
C TYR A 63 -1.76 -6.75 -7.37
N PRO A 64 -0.42 -6.59 -7.29
CA PRO A 64 0.51 -7.54 -7.94
C PRO A 64 0.22 -9.00 -7.60
N VAL A 65 -0.09 -9.29 -6.34
CA VAL A 65 -0.42 -10.65 -5.88
C VAL A 65 -1.70 -11.20 -6.51
N GLU A 66 -2.71 -10.36 -6.76
CA GLU A 66 -3.95 -10.78 -7.45
C GLU A 66 -3.70 -11.05 -8.93
N ILE A 67 -2.86 -10.24 -9.58
CA ILE A 67 -2.45 -10.47 -10.97
C ILE A 67 -1.70 -11.80 -11.08
N ALA A 68 -0.75 -12.06 -10.16
CA ALA A 68 -0.04 -13.33 -10.11
C ALA A 68 -0.99 -14.52 -9.91
N ALA A 69 -1.95 -14.39 -8.99
CA ALA A 69 -2.94 -15.43 -8.74
C ALA A 69 -3.82 -15.72 -9.98
N ARG A 70 -4.28 -14.67 -10.69
CA ARG A 70 -5.02 -14.86 -11.96
C ARG A 70 -4.20 -15.57 -13.02
N ARG A 71 -2.92 -15.23 -13.14
CA ARG A 71 -2.01 -15.92 -14.09
C ARG A 71 -1.84 -17.38 -13.73
N LEU A 72 -1.74 -17.73 -12.44
CA LEU A 72 -1.71 -19.12 -11.98
C LEU A 72 -3.02 -19.85 -12.32
N ARG A 73 -4.18 -19.24 -12.06
CA ARG A 73 -5.48 -19.82 -12.45
C ARG A 73 -5.55 -20.09 -13.95
N LYS A 74 -5.08 -19.16 -14.77
CA LYS A 74 -5.03 -19.32 -16.24
C LYS A 74 -4.05 -20.43 -16.64
N LYS A 75 -2.86 -20.48 -16.04
CA LYS A 75 -1.85 -21.53 -16.31
C LYS A 75 -2.36 -22.93 -16.00
N TYR A 76 -3.14 -23.06 -14.93
CA TYR A 76 -3.69 -24.33 -14.46
C TYR A 76 -5.19 -24.48 -14.73
N GLN A 77 -5.69 -23.86 -15.80
CA GLN A 77 -7.10 -23.93 -16.15
C GLN A 77 -7.57 -25.40 -16.29
N GLY A 78 -8.70 -25.72 -15.66
CA GLY A 78 -9.27 -27.08 -15.64
C GLY A 78 -8.68 -28.00 -14.56
N LYS A 79 -7.73 -27.52 -13.73
CA LYS A 79 -7.23 -28.23 -12.56
C LYS A 79 -7.78 -27.58 -11.29
N ASP A 80 -8.04 -28.40 -10.28
CA ASP A 80 -8.34 -27.92 -8.92
C ASP A 80 -7.03 -27.55 -8.23
N ILE A 81 -6.82 -26.24 -8.00
CA ILE A 81 -5.63 -25.71 -7.37
C ILE A 81 -5.98 -24.79 -6.20
N GLY A 82 -5.20 -24.88 -5.12
CA GLY A 82 -5.22 -23.94 -4.00
C GLY A 82 -4.08 -22.93 -4.09
N ILE A 83 -4.42 -21.64 -4.06
CA ILE A 83 -3.44 -20.55 -4.11
C ILE A 83 -3.25 -19.97 -2.71
N PHE A 84 -2.03 -20.05 -2.20
CA PHE A 84 -1.61 -19.54 -0.91
C PHE A 84 -0.75 -18.28 -1.10
N SER A 85 -1.14 -17.17 -0.48
CA SER A 85 -0.31 -15.96 -0.43
C SER A 85 0.45 -15.88 0.89
N LEU A 86 1.77 -15.70 0.82
CA LEU A 86 2.59 -15.37 1.98
C LEU A 86 2.63 -13.85 2.12
N CYS A 87 2.13 -13.36 3.24
CA CYS A 87 1.90 -11.93 3.45
C CYS A 87 2.88 -11.35 4.49
N GLU A 88 3.54 -10.27 4.11
CA GLU A 88 4.43 -9.50 4.98
C GLU A 88 3.67 -8.51 5.88
N CYS A 89 2.39 -8.25 5.62
CA CYS A 89 1.60 -7.30 6.40
C CYS A 89 0.11 -7.69 6.52
N VAL A 90 -0.58 -7.05 7.47
CA VAL A 90 -2.03 -7.24 7.71
C VAL A 90 -2.87 -6.84 6.50
N GLY A 91 -2.48 -5.76 5.79
CA GLY A 91 -3.21 -5.28 4.61
C GLY A 91 -3.31 -6.36 3.53
N LYS A 92 -2.20 -7.01 3.19
CA LYS A 92 -2.19 -8.13 2.23
C LYS A 92 -2.87 -9.38 2.79
N LEU A 93 -2.75 -9.65 4.09
CA LEU A 93 -3.43 -10.79 4.72
C LEU A 93 -4.95 -10.70 4.60
N THR A 94 -5.52 -9.50 4.71
CA THR A 94 -6.97 -9.30 4.62
C THR A 94 -7.48 -9.18 3.19
N LEU A 95 -6.59 -9.02 2.22
CA LEU A 95 -6.94 -8.81 0.81
C LEU A 95 -7.78 -9.96 0.25
N ALA A 96 -7.45 -11.20 0.59
CA ALA A 96 -8.21 -12.37 0.16
C ALA A 96 -9.65 -12.39 0.69
N LYS A 97 -9.89 -11.81 1.88
CA LYS A 97 -11.23 -11.75 2.50
C LYS A 97 -12.05 -10.55 2.05
N GLU A 98 -11.37 -9.42 1.85
CA GLU A 98 -12.00 -8.14 1.52
C GLU A 98 -11.20 -7.43 0.42
N PRO A 99 -11.26 -7.91 -0.82
CA PRO A 99 -10.62 -7.24 -1.94
C PRO A 99 -11.24 -5.87 -2.16
N LEU A 100 -10.43 -4.92 -2.63
CA LEU A 100 -10.93 -3.60 -2.99
C LEU A 100 -11.69 -3.71 -4.32
N GLY A 101 -13.00 -3.51 -4.30
CA GLY A 101 -13.87 -3.66 -5.47
C GLY A 101 -14.87 -4.80 -5.32
N LYS A 102 -15.56 -5.18 -6.41
CA LYS A 102 -16.60 -6.23 -6.41
C LYS A 102 -16.09 -7.62 -6.71
N ASP A 103 -14.88 -7.73 -7.28
CA ASP A 103 -14.34 -9.01 -7.68
C ASP A 103 -13.87 -9.79 -6.47
N ASN A 104 -14.12 -11.09 -6.48
CA ASN A 104 -13.57 -11.99 -5.49
C ASN A 104 -12.05 -12.10 -5.69
N SER A 105 -11.32 -12.24 -4.60
CA SER A 105 -9.89 -12.56 -4.66
C SER A 105 -9.67 -13.90 -5.38
N GLN A 106 -8.58 -13.98 -6.11
CA GLN A 106 -8.12 -15.25 -6.72
C GLN A 106 -7.24 -16.07 -5.76
N ILE A 107 -6.99 -15.54 -4.57
CA ILE A 107 -6.22 -16.17 -3.49
C ILE A 107 -7.18 -16.93 -2.58
N ASP A 108 -6.94 -18.22 -2.38
CA ASP A 108 -7.77 -19.04 -1.49
C ASP A 108 -7.38 -18.86 -0.03
N TYR A 109 -6.07 -18.77 0.24
CA TYR A 109 -5.53 -18.68 1.60
C TYR A 109 -4.44 -17.63 1.70
N ALA A 110 -4.47 -16.86 2.78
CA ALA A 110 -3.43 -15.89 3.12
C ALA A 110 -2.78 -16.26 4.46
N LEU A 111 -1.45 -16.36 4.46
CA LEU A 111 -0.65 -16.72 5.62
C LEU A 111 0.35 -15.61 5.94
N SER A 112 0.49 -15.24 7.20
CA SER A 112 1.55 -14.31 7.61
C SER A 112 2.91 -15.01 7.57
N ILE A 113 3.93 -14.31 7.05
CA ILE A 113 5.31 -14.81 7.05
C ILE A 113 5.77 -15.14 8.47
N SER A 114 5.34 -14.35 9.48
CA SER A 114 5.68 -14.58 10.87
C SER A 114 5.26 -15.95 11.40
N ARG A 115 4.15 -16.52 10.92
CA ARG A 115 3.73 -17.89 11.27
C ARG A 115 4.63 -18.94 10.65
N MET A 116 5.24 -18.66 9.52
CA MET A 116 6.14 -19.57 8.82
C MET A 116 7.57 -19.50 9.34
N PHE A 117 7.94 -18.41 10.01
CA PHE A 117 9.30 -18.15 10.47
C PHE A 117 9.93 -19.27 11.33
N PRO A 118 9.24 -19.90 12.31
CA PRO A 118 9.81 -20.99 13.08
C PRO A 118 10.24 -22.19 12.21
N HIS A 119 9.55 -22.37 11.09
CA HIS A 119 9.85 -23.44 10.13
C HIS A 119 11.03 -23.08 9.25
N PHE A 120 11.16 -21.80 8.83
CA PHE A 120 12.29 -21.32 8.02
C PHE A 120 13.60 -21.33 8.81
N ASN A 121 13.57 -20.93 10.07
CA ASN A 121 14.77 -20.77 10.90
C ASN A 121 15.42 -22.12 11.29
N LYS A 122 14.66 -23.20 11.33
CA LYS A 122 15.18 -24.54 11.59
C LYS A 122 15.99 -25.13 10.44
N ARG A 123 15.88 -24.52 9.24
CA ARG A 123 16.38 -25.11 7.98
C ARG A 123 17.09 -24.04 7.15
N LYS A 124 18.24 -23.56 7.64
CA LYS A 124 19.10 -22.73 6.83
C LYS A 124 19.63 -23.57 5.66
N SER A 125 19.01 -23.46 4.50
CA SER A 125 19.57 -23.96 3.27
C SER A 125 20.81 -23.11 2.93
N GLN A 126 21.94 -23.74 2.74
CA GLN A 126 23.15 -23.08 2.19
C GLN A 126 23.04 -22.87 0.67
N GLN A 127 22.01 -23.39 0.05
CA GLN A 127 21.78 -23.28 -1.37
C GLN A 127 21.08 -21.96 -1.68
N LYS A 128 21.76 -21.07 -2.43
CA LYS A 128 21.08 -19.96 -3.11
C LYS A 128 20.10 -20.61 -4.09
N ASP A 129 18.80 -20.44 -3.84
CA ASP A 129 17.82 -20.74 -4.87
C ASP A 129 18.00 -19.70 -5.99
N ASP A 130 18.09 -20.14 -7.24
CA ASP A 130 18.04 -19.28 -8.42
C ASP A 130 16.60 -18.73 -8.53
N ILE A 131 16.36 -17.62 -7.86
CA ILE A 131 15.11 -16.88 -7.96
C ILE A 131 15.43 -15.61 -8.73
N ASP A 132 14.77 -15.45 -9.85
CA ASP A 132 14.86 -14.23 -10.65
C ASP A 132 14.21 -13.07 -9.88
N ILE A 133 15.02 -12.07 -9.53
CA ILE A 133 14.55 -10.85 -8.86
C ILE A 133 14.71 -9.70 -9.85
N TYR A 134 13.65 -8.93 -10.04
CA TYR A 134 13.60 -7.85 -11.01
C TYR A 134 13.82 -6.50 -10.34
N ARG A 135 14.74 -5.69 -10.89
CA ARG A 135 15.19 -4.41 -10.33
C ARG A 135 14.04 -3.45 -10.02
N ASP A 136 13.15 -3.24 -10.98
CA ASP A 136 12.03 -2.31 -10.81
C ASP A 136 10.97 -2.83 -9.84
N GLY A 137 10.84 -4.16 -9.72
CA GLY A 137 10.04 -4.79 -8.68
C GLY A 137 10.59 -4.50 -7.29
N VAL A 138 11.91 -4.55 -7.12
CA VAL A 138 12.58 -4.16 -5.87
C VAL A 138 12.39 -2.66 -5.59
N LYS A 139 12.55 -1.80 -6.60
CA LYS A 139 12.30 -0.36 -6.45
C LYS A 139 10.85 -0.07 -6.03
N SER A 140 9.88 -0.86 -6.50
CA SER A 140 8.47 -0.65 -6.20
C SER A 140 8.09 -0.91 -4.75
N ILE A 141 8.81 -1.77 -4.05
CA ILE A 141 8.52 -2.17 -2.66
C ILE A 141 9.30 -1.39 -1.60
N VAL A 142 10.31 -0.63 -2.01
CA VAL A 142 11.16 0.18 -1.11
C VAL A 142 10.87 1.66 -1.34
N SER A 143 10.40 2.36 -0.31
CA SER A 143 9.94 3.75 -0.44
C SER A 143 11.01 4.70 -0.97
N ASP A 144 12.22 4.62 -0.45
CA ASP A 144 13.32 5.49 -0.84
C ASP A 144 13.89 5.22 -2.25
N LEU A 145 13.53 4.09 -2.85
CA LEU A 145 13.94 3.73 -4.21
C LEU A 145 12.87 4.06 -5.25
N PHE A 146 11.62 4.23 -4.80
CA PHE A 146 10.51 4.49 -5.72
C PHE A 146 10.65 5.86 -6.36
N GLY A 147 10.78 5.86 -7.69
CA GLY A 147 10.83 7.09 -8.47
C GLY A 147 12.04 8.00 -8.22
N LYS A 148 13.10 7.49 -7.57
CA LYS A 148 14.30 8.24 -7.19
C LYS A 148 14.94 9.01 -8.35
N ASP A 149 14.80 8.50 -9.56
CA ASP A 149 15.37 9.08 -10.77
C ASP A 149 14.42 10.11 -11.44
N HIS A 150 13.25 10.40 -10.85
CA HIS A 150 12.22 11.27 -11.39
C HIS A 150 11.87 12.41 -10.42
N LEU A 151 12.20 13.65 -10.78
CA LEU A 151 11.99 14.82 -9.90
C LEU A 151 10.52 15.11 -9.53
N GLN A 152 9.57 14.68 -10.37
CA GLN A 152 8.12 14.89 -10.14
C GLN A 152 7.44 13.66 -9.50
N VAL A 153 8.23 12.69 -9.06
CA VAL A 153 7.78 11.52 -8.32
C VAL A 153 8.27 11.60 -6.90
N MET A 154 7.40 11.41 -5.94
CA MET A 154 7.78 11.35 -4.53
C MET A 154 7.20 10.11 -3.87
N SER A 155 7.85 9.62 -2.84
CA SER A 155 7.31 8.60 -1.97
C SER A 155 7.02 9.14 -0.58
N VAL A 156 5.97 8.63 0.05
CA VAL A 156 5.54 9.02 1.39
C VAL A 156 5.20 7.77 2.18
N GLU A 157 5.75 7.69 3.38
CA GLU A 157 5.59 6.56 4.27
C GLU A 157 5.05 6.97 5.64
N GLY A 158 4.32 6.04 6.27
CA GLY A 158 3.71 6.28 7.56
C GLY A 158 2.40 7.07 7.51
N LEU A 159 1.41 6.64 8.29
CA LEU A 159 0.05 7.20 8.25
C LEU A 159 -0.03 8.72 8.52
N PRO A 160 0.71 9.30 9.49
CA PRO A 160 0.64 10.73 9.74
C PRO A 160 1.09 11.56 8.54
N GLN A 161 2.19 11.18 7.90
CA GLN A 161 2.75 11.86 6.73
C GLN A 161 1.83 11.70 5.52
N ILE A 162 1.29 10.50 5.32
CA ILE A 162 0.33 10.24 4.25
C ILE A 162 -0.92 11.11 4.38
N ARG A 163 -1.49 11.23 5.58
CA ARG A 163 -2.65 12.11 5.80
C ARG A 163 -2.32 13.57 5.49
N MET A 164 -1.14 14.06 5.91
CA MET A 164 -0.70 15.41 5.53
C MET A 164 -0.68 15.62 4.01
N VAL A 165 -0.12 14.66 3.29
CA VAL A 165 0.00 14.75 1.83
C VAL A 165 -1.37 14.65 1.17
N LEU A 166 -2.25 13.75 1.62
CA LEU A 166 -3.62 13.63 1.09
C LEU A 166 -4.41 14.93 1.34
N ASP A 167 -4.27 15.55 2.51
CA ASP A 167 -4.86 16.86 2.79
C ASP A 167 -4.35 17.93 1.80
N LEU A 168 -3.03 17.95 1.52
CA LEU A 168 -2.47 18.90 0.54
C LEU A 168 -3.03 18.70 -0.87
N ILE A 169 -3.24 17.45 -1.30
CA ILE A 169 -3.84 17.15 -2.61
C ILE A 169 -5.30 17.64 -2.65
N GLU A 170 -6.08 17.42 -1.59
CA GLU A 170 -7.45 17.95 -1.50
C GLU A 170 -7.54 19.48 -1.62
N PHE A 171 -6.48 20.18 -1.18
CA PHE A 171 -6.34 21.63 -1.32
C PHE A 171 -5.65 22.08 -2.61
N ASP A 172 -5.43 21.18 -3.56
CA ASP A 172 -4.78 21.48 -4.84
C ASP A 172 -3.38 22.16 -4.69
N ARG A 173 -2.58 21.70 -3.70
CA ARG A 173 -1.29 22.31 -3.34
C ARG A 173 -0.08 21.64 -4.00
N LEU A 174 -0.16 20.41 -4.47
CA LEU A 174 0.97 19.62 -4.99
C LEU A 174 0.96 19.54 -6.53
N LYS A 175 0.75 20.66 -7.22
CA LYS A 175 0.54 20.72 -8.68
C LYS A 175 1.76 20.28 -9.51
N ASP A 176 2.97 20.43 -8.97
CA ASP A 176 4.21 20.08 -9.66
C ASP A 176 4.57 18.59 -9.54
N ILE A 177 3.87 17.86 -8.67
CA ILE A 177 4.06 16.43 -8.49
C ILE A 177 3.13 15.66 -9.42
N ARG A 178 3.66 14.65 -10.10
CA ARG A 178 2.91 13.78 -10.99
C ARG A 178 2.47 12.48 -10.33
N LEU A 179 3.34 11.89 -9.53
CA LEU A 179 3.08 10.61 -8.86
C LEU A 179 3.53 10.66 -7.41
N ILE A 180 2.67 10.15 -6.53
CA ILE A 180 3.02 9.93 -5.14
C ILE A 180 2.85 8.45 -4.81
N ALA A 181 3.96 7.80 -4.45
CA ALA A 181 3.97 6.45 -3.95
C ALA A 181 3.65 6.45 -2.45
N LEU A 182 2.62 5.72 -2.05
CA LEU A 182 2.10 5.73 -0.68
C LEU A 182 2.36 4.39 0.01
N TYR A 183 3.12 4.41 1.11
CA TYR A 183 3.44 3.23 1.90
C TYR A 183 2.97 3.38 3.35
N HIS A 184 2.14 2.46 3.81
CA HIS A 184 1.72 2.43 5.22
C HIS A 184 2.91 2.22 6.16
N CYS A 185 3.85 1.35 5.78
CA CYS A 185 5.00 0.94 6.57
C CYS A 185 6.22 1.80 6.27
N TYR A 186 7.10 2.00 7.26
CA TYR A 186 8.38 2.66 7.08
C TYR A 186 9.31 1.81 6.20
N GLN A 187 10.07 2.46 5.34
CA GLN A 187 10.92 1.87 4.30
C GLN A 187 10.14 1.05 3.25
N GLY A 188 8.82 1.28 3.11
CA GLY A 188 7.98 0.56 2.17
C GLY A 188 7.54 -0.81 2.68
N CYS A 189 7.29 -1.76 1.77
CA CYS A 189 6.80 -3.10 2.10
C CYS A 189 7.80 -3.92 2.94
N ILE A 190 9.09 -3.61 2.85
CA ILE A 190 10.14 -4.27 3.66
C ILE A 190 10.02 -3.97 5.16
N GLY A 191 9.27 -2.93 5.54
CA GLY A 191 8.89 -2.63 6.92
C GLY A 191 7.60 -3.31 7.37
N GLY A 192 7.10 -4.28 6.62
CA GLY A 192 5.86 -4.99 6.93
C GLY A 192 5.87 -5.65 8.31
N TYR A 193 4.77 -5.56 9.02
CA TYR A 193 4.62 -5.97 10.43
C TYR A 193 4.89 -7.47 10.68
N TYR A 194 4.81 -8.29 9.64
CA TYR A 194 5.06 -9.73 9.73
C TYR A 194 6.49 -10.12 9.33
N LEU A 195 7.30 -9.14 8.94
CA LEU A 195 8.74 -9.33 8.74
C LEU A 195 9.45 -9.08 10.08
N TRP A 196 10.40 -9.95 10.41
CA TRP A 196 11.12 -9.91 11.68
C TRP A 196 12.50 -9.28 11.53
N ASN A 197 12.67 -8.44 10.55
CA ASN A 197 13.90 -7.70 10.29
C ASN A 197 13.73 -6.22 10.67
N ASN A 198 14.85 -5.58 10.95
CA ASN A 198 14.88 -4.13 11.01
C ASN A 198 14.73 -3.59 9.58
N PRO A 199 13.74 -2.72 9.29
CA PRO A 199 13.50 -2.26 7.92
C PRO A 199 14.67 -1.46 7.33
N PHE A 200 15.45 -0.76 8.15
CA PHE A 200 16.63 -0.01 7.69
C PHE A 200 17.77 -0.96 7.30
N GLU A 201 17.99 -2.02 8.06
CA GLU A 201 18.93 -3.08 7.72
C GLU A 201 18.48 -3.84 6.46
N GLY A 202 17.17 -4.15 6.40
CA GLY A 202 16.56 -4.77 5.22
C GLY A 202 16.78 -3.93 3.94
N ARG A 203 16.60 -2.61 4.04
CA ARG A 203 16.88 -1.69 2.95
C ARG A 203 18.33 -1.77 2.49
N PHE A 204 19.28 -1.71 3.43
CA PHE A 204 20.71 -1.78 3.11
C PHE A 204 21.05 -3.06 2.33
N HIS A 205 20.52 -4.20 2.76
CA HIS A 205 20.71 -5.47 2.06
C HIS A 205 20.09 -5.45 0.65
N ILE A 206 18.90 -4.91 0.51
CA ILE A 206 18.22 -4.81 -0.79
C ILE A 206 18.99 -3.89 -1.75
N GLU A 207 19.46 -2.74 -1.29
CA GLU A 207 20.26 -1.85 -2.12
C GLU A 207 21.55 -2.53 -2.62
N SER A 208 22.20 -3.36 -1.78
CA SER A 208 23.39 -4.13 -2.18
C SER A 208 23.10 -5.19 -3.24
N MET A 209 21.86 -5.67 -3.31
CA MET A 209 21.42 -6.67 -4.29
C MET A 209 20.97 -6.08 -5.64
N LEU A 210 20.73 -4.76 -5.73
CA LEU A 210 20.17 -4.14 -6.93
C LEU A 210 21.01 -4.38 -8.19
N ASN A 211 22.33 -4.47 -8.05
CA ASN A 211 23.23 -4.73 -9.19
C ASN A 211 23.09 -6.16 -9.74
N ASP A 212 22.64 -7.10 -8.90
CA ASP A 212 22.42 -8.50 -9.26
C ASP A 212 20.99 -8.75 -9.78
N CYS A 213 20.10 -7.74 -9.73
CA CYS A 213 18.74 -7.84 -10.21
C CYS A 213 18.65 -7.80 -11.73
N LEU A 214 17.72 -8.57 -12.27
CA LEU A 214 17.41 -8.60 -13.70
C LEU A 214 16.60 -7.36 -14.11
N ASP A 215 16.74 -6.98 -15.37
CA ASP A 215 15.86 -5.99 -15.99
C ASP A 215 14.52 -6.64 -16.36
N ASN A 216 13.45 -5.90 -16.20
CA ASN A 216 12.11 -6.42 -16.42
C ASN A 216 11.72 -6.27 -17.90
N HIS A 217 11.29 -7.38 -18.52
CA HIS A 217 10.78 -7.42 -19.89
C HIS A 217 9.32 -7.93 -19.96
N LEU A 218 8.65 -8.04 -18.81
CA LEU A 218 7.26 -8.45 -18.76
C LEU A 218 6.38 -7.40 -19.43
N ILE A 219 5.45 -7.86 -20.25
CA ILE A 219 4.37 -7.04 -20.80
C ILE A 219 3.05 -7.68 -20.37
N LEU A 220 2.17 -6.87 -19.78
CA LEU A 220 0.81 -7.27 -19.42
C LEU A 220 -0.18 -6.54 -20.33
N SER A 221 -1.25 -7.22 -20.70
CA SER A 221 -2.39 -6.57 -21.33
C SER A 221 -3.18 -5.74 -20.32
N GLU A 222 -3.89 -4.71 -20.77
CA GLU A 222 -4.73 -3.88 -19.90
C GLU A 222 -5.72 -4.71 -19.06
N ASP A 223 -6.30 -5.75 -19.64
CA ASP A 223 -7.24 -6.64 -18.95
C ASP A 223 -6.58 -7.43 -17.81
N GLU A 224 -5.25 -7.61 -17.83
CA GLU A 224 -4.53 -8.32 -16.78
C GLU A 224 -4.25 -7.44 -15.56
N TYR A 225 -3.99 -6.14 -15.74
CA TYR A 225 -3.55 -5.28 -14.64
C TYR A 225 -4.51 -4.16 -14.27
N LEU A 226 -5.41 -3.74 -15.17
CA LEU A 226 -6.40 -2.73 -14.84
C LEU A 226 -7.55 -3.34 -14.04
N LYS A 227 -7.85 -2.73 -12.92
CA LYS A 227 -9.04 -3.06 -12.14
C LYS A 227 -10.17 -2.09 -12.45
N LYS A 228 -11.29 -2.61 -12.98
CA LYS A 228 -12.53 -1.84 -13.11
C LYS A 228 -13.06 -1.54 -11.71
N ARG A 229 -12.67 -0.39 -11.15
CA ARG A 229 -13.11 0.02 -9.82
C ARG A 229 -14.56 0.49 -9.89
N GLN A 230 -15.50 -0.37 -9.55
CA GLN A 230 -16.85 0.05 -9.20
C GLN A 230 -16.85 0.47 -7.72
N ILE A 231 -16.35 1.65 -7.43
CA ILE A 231 -16.45 2.22 -6.11
C ILE A 231 -17.69 3.11 -6.13
N ASN A 232 -18.77 2.65 -5.52
CA ASN A 232 -19.92 3.51 -5.20
C ASN A 232 -19.47 4.48 -4.12
N VAL A 233 -18.85 5.59 -4.53
CA VAL A 233 -18.60 6.71 -3.63
C VAL A 233 -19.91 7.48 -3.54
N GLN A 234 -20.44 7.61 -2.36
CA GLN A 234 -21.40 8.71 -2.10
C GLN A 234 -20.60 10.01 -2.31
N LYS A 235 -20.76 10.62 -3.50
CA LYS A 235 -20.14 11.91 -3.81
C LYS A 235 -20.74 12.94 -2.85
N GLN A 236 -20.04 13.21 -1.76
CA GLN A 236 -20.34 14.37 -0.96
C GLN A 236 -20.11 15.63 -1.80
N SER A 237 -21.02 16.57 -1.74
CA SER A 237 -20.86 17.84 -2.45
C SER A 237 -19.66 18.60 -1.89
N ILE A 238 -19.04 19.44 -2.72
CA ILE A 238 -17.93 20.31 -2.27
C ILE A 238 -18.34 21.13 -1.05
N GLN A 239 -19.60 21.58 -0.99
CA GLN A 239 -20.14 22.36 0.13
C GLN A 239 -20.22 21.54 1.44
N GLU A 240 -20.63 20.27 1.38
CA GLU A 240 -20.65 19.39 2.56
C GLU A 240 -19.26 19.12 3.07
N ARG A 241 -18.29 18.95 2.17
CA ARG A 241 -16.88 18.76 2.52
C ARG A 241 -16.28 20.01 3.14
N MET A 242 -16.55 21.18 2.60
CA MET A 242 -16.12 22.44 3.21
C MET A 242 -16.69 22.64 4.61
N LYS A 243 -17.97 22.34 4.81
CA LYS A 243 -18.61 22.39 6.14
C LYS A 243 -17.96 21.41 7.12
N TRP A 244 -17.70 20.18 6.65
CA TRP A 244 -16.99 19.18 7.46
C TRP A 244 -15.60 19.65 7.86
N PHE A 245 -14.83 20.19 6.92
CA PHE A 245 -13.49 20.72 7.14
C PHE A 245 -13.50 21.89 8.14
N GLN A 246 -14.43 22.82 7.97
CA GLN A 246 -14.61 23.94 8.90
C GLN A 246 -14.93 23.44 10.31
N LYS A 247 -15.81 22.44 10.43
CA LYS A 247 -16.15 21.82 11.72
C LYS A 247 -14.93 21.15 12.37
N VAL A 248 -14.16 20.38 11.62
CA VAL A 248 -12.94 19.72 12.11
C VAL A 248 -11.90 20.74 12.54
N ASN A 249 -11.66 21.79 11.75
CA ASN A 249 -10.71 22.84 12.08
C ASN A 249 -11.13 23.63 13.33
N ALA A 250 -12.40 23.98 13.43
CA ALA A 250 -12.92 24.67 14.64
C ALA A 250 -12.70 23.83 15.90
N ILE A 251 -12.86 22.51 15.83
CA ILE A 251 -12.57 21.62 16.96
C ILE A 251 -11.05 21.53 17.19
N LEU A 252 -10.26 21.41 16.14
CA LEU A 252 -8.79 21.32 16.23
C LEU A 252 -8.21 22.56 16.92
N ASP A 253 -8.74 23.76 16.64
CA ASP A 253 -8.31 25.02 17.25
C ASP A 253 -8.63 25.04 18.76
N THR A 254 -9.54 24.23 19.24
CA THR A 254 -9.80 24.06 20.68
C THR A 254 -8.88 23.07 21.37
N LEU A 255 -8.10 22.28 20.61
CA LEU A 255 -7.18 21.27 21.13
C LEU A 255 -5.77 21.86 21.27
N PRO A 256 -4.92 21.31 22.17
CA PRO A 256 -3.56 21.79 22.40
C PRO A 256 -2.61 21.69 21.22
N GLN A 257 -2.92 20.93 20.21
CA GLN A 257 -2.16 20.69 18.97
C GLN A 257 -0.71 20.20 19.16
N TYR A 258 -0.45 19.48 20.26
CA TYR A 258 0.87 18.89 20.53
C TYR A 258 1.09 17.53 19.85
N ASP A 259 0.08 16.98 19.22
CA ASP A 259 0.13 15.66 18.56
C ASP A 259 0.75 14.54 19.41
N CYS A 260 0.55 14.63 20.73
CA CYS A 260 1.24 13.80 21.74
C CYS A 260 0.75 12.34 21.80
N GLY A 261 -0.33 11.99 21.13
CA GLY A 261 -0.90 10.64 21.13
C GLY A 261 -1.56 10.16 22.43
N SER A 262 -1.52 10.94 23.53
CA SER A 262 -1.97 10.51 24.87
C SER A 262 -3.48 10.22 24.96
N CYS A 263 -4.25 10.66 23.98
CA CYS A 263 -5.70 10.38 23.88
C CYS A 263 -6.00 9.07 23.09
N GLY A 264 -4.96 8.37 22.61
CA GLY A 264 -5.13 7.17 21.79
C GLY A 264 -5.23 7.45 20.29
N PHE A 265 -5.22 8.71 19.86
CA PHE A 265 -5.17 9.10 18.44
C PHE A 265 -3.76 9.54 18.06
N ALA A 266 -3.35 9.27 16.81
CA ALA A 266 -1.99 9.57 16.34
C ALA A 266 -1.63 11.07 16.40
N ASN A 267 -2.63 11.95 16.24
CA ASN A 267 -2.48 13.39 16.30
C ASN A 267 -3.78 14.07 16.75
N CYS A 268 -3.71 15.37 17.05
CA CYS A 268 -4.87 16.15 17.48
C CYS A 268 -5.94 16.29 16.39
N ARG A 269 -5.57 16.27 15.11
CA ARG A 269 -6.50 16.27 13.99
C ARG A 269 -7.34 14.99 13.95
N GLY A 270 -6.72 13.83 14.18
CA GLY A 270 -7.45 12.55 14.27
C GLY A 270 -8.50 12.55 15.38
N LEU A 271 -8.17 13.10 16.54
CA LEU A 271 -9.13 13.31 17.61
C LEU A 271 -10.25 14.29 17.19
N ALA A 272 -9.89 15.43 16.58
CA ALA A 272 -10.85 16.44 16.11
C ALA A 272 -11.86 15.85 15.09
N MET A 273 -11.39 15.00 14.17
CA MET A 273 -12.26 14.30 13.20
C MET A 273 -13.26 13.38 13.90
N LYS A 274 -12.84 12.64 14.91
CA LYS A 274 -13.72 11.74 15.67
C LYS A 274 -14.71 12.48 16.55
N ILE A 275 -14.34 13.64 17.08
CA ILE A 275 -15.26 14.55 17.78
C ILE A 275 -16.28 15.12 16.77
N ALA A 276 -15.83 15.54 15.60
CA ALA A 276 -16.70 16.07 14.54
C ALA A 276 -17.74 15.05 14.06
N SER A 277 -17.36 13.75 13.98
CA SER A 277 -18.29 12.66 13.64
C SER A 277 -19.24 12.28 14.79
N GLY A 278 -19.00 12.78 16.00
CA GLY A 278 -19.81 12.45 17.18
C GLY A 278 -19.48 11.08 17.80
N GLU A 279 -18.37 10.44 17.38
CA GLU A 279 -17.95 9.14 17.92
C GLU A 279 -17.30 9.25 19.30
N VAL A 280 -16.69 10.40 19.59
CA VAL A 280 -16.01 10.69 20.87
C VAL A 280 -16.21 12.17 21.23
N ASP A 281 -15.92 12.52 22.47
CA ASP A 281 -15.91 13.90 22.93
C ASP A 281 -14.50 14.42 23.26
N ASP A 282 -14.35 15.71 23.47
CA ASP A 282 -13.09 16.37 23.72
C ASP A 282 -12.47 16.04 25.09
N SER A 283 -13.23 15.39 25.96
CA SER A 283 -12.75 14.93 27.28
C SER A 283 -11.67 13.85 27.17
N LEU A 284 -11.52 13.22 26.01
CA LEU A 284 -10.41 12.29 25.74
C LEU A 284 -9.06 13.00 25.68
N CYS A 285 -9.01 14.31 25.37
CA CYS A 285 -7.74 15.04 25.38
C CYS A 285 -7.22 15.21 26.82
N ARG A 286 -6.25 14.42 27.19
CA ARG A 286 -5.69 14.43 28.55
C ARG A 286 -4.94 15.72 28.90
N ILE A 287 -4.47 16.47 27.92
CA ILE A 287 -3.75 17.73 28.11
C ILE A 287 -4.73 18.89 28.30
N LYS A 288 -5.86 18.88 27.60
CA LYS A 288 -6.91 19.92 27.76
C LYS A 288 -7.57 19.90 29.15
N ARG A 289 -7.48 18.79 29.87
CA ARG A 289 -8.09 18.60 31.20
C ARG A 289 -7.29 19.23 32.36
N ARG A 290 -6.18 19.87 32.06
CA ARG A 290 -5.39 20.61 33.08
C ARG A 290 -5.64 22.12 32.90
#